data_145ae940852005765f93e546f18be72e
#
_entry.id   145ae940852005765f93e546f18be72e
#
_cell.length_a   1.000
_cell.length_b   1.000
_cell.length_c   1.000
_cell.angle_alpha   90.00
_cell.angle_beta   90.00
_cell.angle_gamma   90.00
#
_symmetry.space_group_name_H-M   'P 1'
#
loop_
_entity.id
_entity.type
_entity.pdbx_description
1 polymer ?
#
loop_
_entity_poly.entity_id
_entity_poly.type
_entity_poly.pdbx_seq_one_letter_code
_entity_poly.pdbx_strand_id
1 'polypeptide(L)'
;MKKILAMLLAAVMLGLSVSAVVAENGDTLPTLANTSQLTVTEDGYVTGIGTNVTAEELVRNFNNRSAIKITAPDGTELSGKQSVPADAAITAGGSEALHALIYCDANRDGKIGMADIILTIRYAIDTNSADICATAVDFNENGRIDTVDIVTLIRYIAGWEIFPGGIGAPEKAANEDSDITMYFETMMNR
;
A
#
# COMPACT_ATOMS: atom_id res chain seq x y z
N MET A 1 -16.69 -10.71 -13.55
CA MET A 1 -15.74 -10.10 -12.60
C MET A 1 -14.88 -9.01 -13.28
N LYS A 2 -14.01 -9.30 -14.27
CA LYS A 2 -13.17 -8.26 -14.94
C LYS A 2 -13.92 -7.06 -15.57
N LYS A 3 -15.18 -7.19 -15.96
CA LYS A 3 -15.95 -6.12 -16.61
C LYS A 3 -16.49 -5.05 -15.65
N ILE A 4 -16.73 -5.37 -14.39
CA ILE A 4 -17.26 -4.42 -13.39
C ILE A 4 -16.13 -3.52 -12.90
N LEU A 5 -14.94 -4.08 -12.68
CA LEU A 5 -13.75 -3.31 -12.31
C LEU A 5 -13.36 -2.31 -13.42
N ALA A 6 -13.44 -2.71 -14.70
CA ALA A 6 -13.17 -1.84 -15.84
C ALA A 6 -14.17 -0.66 -15.96
N MET A 7 -15.44 -0.84 -15.56
CA MET A 7 -16.43 0.25 -15.51
C MET A 7 -16.15 1.24 -14.39
N LEU A 8 -15.67 0.77 -13.24
CA LEU A 8 -15.30 1.63 -12.10
C LEU A 8 -14.12 2.53 -12.47
N LEU A 9 -13.12 1.97 -13.17
CA LEU A 9 -11.91 2.70 -13.59
C LEU A 9 -12.22 3.80 -14.61
N ALA A 10 -13.11 3.55 -15.56
CA ALA A 10 -13.53 4.53 -16.58
C ALA A 10 -14.23 5.75 -15.95
N ALA A 11 -14.94 5.59 -14.84
CA ALA A 11 -15.61 6.67 -14.14
C ALA A 11 -14.63 7.58 -13.35
N VAL A 12 -13.56 7.00 -12.81
CA VAL A 12 -12.51 7.74 -12.08
C VAL A 12 -11.68 8.62 -13.03
N MET A 13 -11.39 8.15 -14.26
CA MET A 13 -10.61 8.91 -15.25
C MET A 13 -11.33 10.13 -15.81
N LEU A 14 -12.67 10.21 -15.71
CA LEU A 14 -13.49 11.29 -16.29
C LEU A 14 -13.85 12.40 -15.31
N GLY A 15 -13.38 12.35 -14.04
CA GLY A 15 -13.68 13.39 -13.04
C GLY A 15 -15.17 13.51 -12.70
N LEU A 16 -15.98 12.51 -13.06
CA LEU A 16 -17.39 12.44 -12.73
C LEU A 16 -17.53 11.99 -11.28
N SER A 17 -18.35 12.71 -10.52
CA SER A 17 -18.75 12.31 -9.17
C SER A 17 -19.42 10.92 -9.25
N VAL A 18 -18.70 9.89 -8.85
CA VAL A 18 -19.24 8.53 -8.84
C VAL A 18 -20.22 8.43 -7.67
N SER A 19 -21.50 8.57 -7.97
CA SER A 19 -22.55 8.05 -7.09
C SER A 19 -22.29 6.55 -6.91
N ALA A 20 -22.41 6.06 -5.69
CA ALA A 20 -22.10 4.69 -5.30
C ALA A 20 -22.41 3.68 -6.42
N VAL A 21 -21.39 3.02 -6.93
CA VAL A 21 -21.59 1.93 -7.88
C VAL A 21 -22.14 0.75 -7.08
N VAL A 22 -23.40 0.43 -7.32
CA VAL A 22 -24.02 -0.76 -6.77
C VAL A 22 -23.68 -1.91 -7.72
N ALA A 23 -23.05 -2.96 -7.23
CA ALA A 23 -22.90 -4.20 -7.98
C ALA A 23 -24.29 -4.80 -8.29
N GLU A 24 -24.42 -5.58 -9.36
CA GLU A 24 -25.70 -6.16 -9.81
C GLU A 24 -26.45 -6.96 -8.73
N ASN A 25 -25.79 -7.32 -7.62
CA ASN A 25 -26.33 -8.07 -6.49
C ASN A 25 -26.70 -7.20 -5.27
N GLY A 26 -26.72 -5.87 -5.40
CA GLY A 26 -27.01 -4.98 -4.26
C GLY A 26 -25.80 -4.74 -3.34
N ASP A 27 -24.65 -5.29 -3.64
CA ASP A 27 -23.42 -5.09 -2.91
C ASP A 27 -22.85 -3.67 -3.17
N THR A 28 -22.49 -2.97 -2.11
CA THR A 28 -21.80 -1.68 -2.23
C THR A 28 -20.29 -1.89 -2.24
N LEU A 29 -19.61 -1.25 -3.20
CA LEU A 29 -18.14 -1.24 -3.23
C LEU A 29 -17.60 -0.08 -2.38
N PRO A 30 -16.38 -0.21 -1.82
CA PRO A 30 -15.68 0.92 -1.23
C PRO A 30 -15.50 2.05 -2.25
N THR A 31 -15.94 3.27 -1.93
CA THR A 31 -15.80 4.43 -2.81
C THR A 31 -14.95 5.50 -2.15
N LEU A 32 -13.85 5.89 -2.79
CA LEU A 32 -12.97 6.93 -2.29
C LEU A 32 -13.66 8.30 -2.27
N ALA A 33 -13.39 9.09 -1.24
CA ALA A 33 -13.83 10.46 -1.17
C ALA A 33 -13.07 11.33 -2.20
N ASN A 34 -13.73 12.33 -2.78
CA ASN A 34 -13.12 13.22 -3.77
C ASN A 34 -11.89 14.00 -3.24
N THR A 35 -11.76 14.11 -1.93
CA THR A 35 -10.62 14.74 -1.25
C THR A 35 -9.52 13.74 -0.87
N SER A 36 -9.72 12.47 -1.16
CA SER A 36 -8.73 11.43 -0.87
C SER A 36 -7.51 11.57 -1.77
N GLN A 37 -6.33 11.35 -1.20
CA GLN A 37 -5.08 11.22 -1.94
C GLN A 37 -4.81 9.76 -2.38
N LEU A 38 -5.74 8.86 -2.06
CA LEU A 38 -5.65 7.46 -2.43
C LEU A 38 -6.12 7.25 -3.86
N THR A 39 -5.57 6.24 -4.52
CA THR A 39 -6.03 5.78 -5.83
C THR A 39 -6.29 4.27 -5.81
N VAL A 40 -7.13 3.80 -6.72
CA VAL A 40 -7.40 2.38 -6.88
C VAL A 40 -6.82 1.92 -8.21
N THR A 41 -5.99 0.88 -8.18
CA THR A 41 -5.41 0.26 -9.38
C THR A 41 -6.40 -0.64 -10.08
N GLU A 42 -6.11 -1.02 -11.34
CA GLU A 42 -6.94 -1.96 -12.12
C GLU A 42 -7.08 -3.33 -11.45
N ASP A 43 -6.09 -3.73 -10.68
CA ASP A 43 -6.07 -5.00 -9.95
C ASP A 43 -6.76 -4.92 -8.58
N GLY A 44 -7.38 -3.78 -8.23
CA GLY A 44 -8.14 -3.61 -7.00
C GLY A 44 -7.30 -3.24 -5.78
N TYR A 45 -6.08 -2.78 -5.96
CA TYR A 45 -5.28 -2.25 -4.86
C TYR A 45 -5.56 -0.77 -4.61
N VAL A 46 -5.64 -0.39 -3.34
CA VAL A 46 -5.68 1.01 -2.89
C VAL A 46 -4.26 1.45 -2.60
N THR A 47 -3.76 2.39 -3.38
CA THR A 47 -2.41 2.95 -3.26
C THR A 47 -2.41 4.34 -2.63
N GLY A 48 -1.23 4.84 -2.25
CA GLY A 48 -1.09 6.11 -1.54
C GLY A 48 -1.28 5.96 -0.02
N ILE A 49 -1.32 4.74 0.51
CA ILE A 49 -1.33 4.47 1.94
C ILE A 49 0.11 4.44 2.42
N GLY A 50 0.45 5.33 3.36
CA GLY A 50 1.77 5.34 3.99
C GLY A 50 1.89 4.35 5.13
N THR A 51 3.04 4.37 5.78
CA THR A 51 3.34 3.51 6.93
C THR A 51 2.60 3.97 8.17
N ASN A 52 2.26 3.03 9.04
CA ASN A 52 1.58 3.29 10.31
C ASN A 52 0.19 3.95 10.19
N VAL A 53 -0.44 3.90 9.01
CA VAL A 53 -1.82 4.35 8.85
C VAL A 53 -2.74 3.46 9.66
N THR A 54 -3.59 4.06 10.46
CA THR A 54 -4.57 3.33 11.28
C THR A 54 -5.85 3.04 10.49
N ALA A 55 -6.59 2.02 10.94
CA ALA A 55 -7.87 1.68 10.33
C ALA A 55 -8.84 2.89 10.33
N GLU A 56 -8.87 3.67 11.41
CA GLU A 56 -9.70 4.88 11.51
C GLU A 56 -9.30 5.95 10.48
N GLU A 57 -8.01 6.17 10.28
CA GLU A 57 -7.49 7.12 9.29
C GLU A 57 -7.81 6.68 7.87
N LEU A 58 -7.63 5.38 7.57
CA LEU A 58 -7.93 4.84 6.27
C LEU A 58 -9.43 4.97 5.95
N VAL A 59 -10.32 4.59 6.88
CA VAL A 59 -11.79 4.69 6.71
C VAL A 59 -12.24 6.11 6.39
N ARG A 60 -11.58 7.15 6.92
CA ARG A 60 -11.92 8.57 6.63
C ARG A 60 -11.80 8.95 5.16
N ASN A 61 -11.06 8.18 4.38
CA ASN A 61 -10.84 8.42 2.96
C ASN A 61 -11.94 7.83 2.05
N PHE A 62 -12.96 7.20 2.63
CA PHE A 62 -14.08 6.64 1.88
C PHE A 62 -15.37 7.44 2.11
N ASN A 63 -16.25 7.52 1.09
CA ASN A 63 -17.55 8.16 1.19
C ASN A 63 -18.53 7.36 2.06
N ASN A 64 -18.52 6.04 1.92
CA ASN A 64 -19.42 5.10 2.61
C ASN A 64 -18.80 4.55 3.92
N ARG A 65 -18.22 5.43 4.73
CA ARG A 65 -17.42 5.11 5.93
C ARG A 65 -18.08 4.12 6.90
N SER A 66 -19.40 4.24 7.10
CA SER A 66 -20.13 3.39 8.03
C SER A 66 -20.25 1.94 7.58
N ALA A 67 -20.08 1.68 6.30
CA ALA A 67 -20.11 0.35 5.71
C ALA A 67 -18.71 -0.27 5.55
N ILE A 68 -17.65 0.54 5.66
CA ILE A 68 -16.28 0.07 5.47
C ILE A 68 -15.85 -0.82 6.62
N LYS A 69 -15.37 -1.99 6.26
CA LYS A 69 -14.64 -2.93 7.13
C LYS A 69 -13.26 -3.18 6.56
N ILE A 70 -12.27 -3.23 7.43
CA ILE A 70 -10.89 -3.54 7.09
C ILE A 70 -10.54 -4.84 7.80
N THR A 71 -10.07 -5.82 7.06
CA THR A 71 -9.70 -7.14 7.58
C THR A 71 -8.25 -7.43 7.21
N ALA A 72 -7.42 -7.71 8.20
CA ALA A 72 -6.04 -8.12 7.98
C ALA A 72 -5.96 -9.47 7.23
N PRO A 73 -4.83 -9.80 6.60
CA PRO A 73 -4.66 -11.07 5.88
C PRO A 73 -4.88 -12.33 6.73
N ASP A 74 -4.69 -12.23 8.04
CA ASP A 74 -4.96 -13.30 9.01
C ASP A 74 -6.46 -13.47 9.37
N GLY A 75 -7.34 -12.62 8.80
CA GLY A 75 -8.78 -12.62 9.07
C GLY A 75 -9.21 -11.72 10.23
N THR A 76 -8.29 -11.03 10.90
CA THR A 76 -8.61 -10.11 12.01
C THR A 76 -9.28 -8.84 11.49
N GLU A 77 -10.46 -8.48 12.00
CA GLU A 77 -11.11 -7.20 11.70
C GLU A 77 -10.38 -6.07 12.45
N LEU A 78 -9.93 -5.07 11.68
CA LEU A 78 -9.19 -3.93 12.21
C LEU A 78 -10.10 -2.73 12.48
N SER A 79 -9.84 -2.03 13.58
CA SER A 79 -10.60 -0.84 13.97
C SER A 79 -9.77 0.16 14.76
N GLY A 80 -10.26 1.40 14.81
CA GLY A 80 -9.65 2.47 15.61
C GLY A 80 -8.17 2.70 15.24
N LYS A 81 -7.30 2.60 16.23
CA LYS A 81 -5.86 2.90 16.10
C LYS A 81 -4.99 1.69 15.70
N GLN A 82 -5.59 0.57 15.32
CA GLN A 82 -4.83 -0.56 14.79
C GLN A 82 -4.22 -0.19 13.45
N SER A 83 -2.94 -0.52 13.26
CA SER A 83 -2.22 -0.30 11.99
C SER A 83 -2.80 -1.19 10.90
N VAL A 84 -2.94 -0.65 9.71
CA VAL A 84 -3.36 -1.40 8.52
C VAL A 84 -2.12 -2.03 7.89
N PRO A 85 -2.07 -3.36 7.73
CA PRO A 85 -0.99 -4.03 7.02
C PRO A 85 -1.20 -4.01 5.50
N ALA A 86 -0.13 -4.29 4.76
CA ALA A 86 -0.24 -4.58 3.33
C ALA A 86 -1.17 -5.78 3.12
N ASP A 87 -1.86 -5.77 1.99
CA ASP A 87 -2.83 -6.80 1.57
C ASP A 87 -4.08 -6.92 2.48
N ALA A 88 -4.31 -5.94 3.40
CA ALA A 88 -5.55 -5.90 4.16
C ALA A 88 -6.76 -5.68 3.23
N ALA A 89 -7.80 -6.50 3.40
CA ALA A 89 -9.02 -6.40 2.63
C ALA A 89 -9.90 -5.24 3.12
N ILE A 90 -10.39 -4.42 2.20
CA ILE A 90 -11.28 -3.29 2.45
C ILE A 90 -12.60 -3.60 1.76
N THR A 91 -13.67 -3.78 2.53
CA THR A 91 -15.01 -4.12 2.04
C THR A 91 -16.03 -3.06 2.45
N ALA A 92 -17.16 -3.00 1.76
CA ALA A 92 -18.27 -2.08 2.06
C ALA A 92 -19.62 -2.80 2.06
N GLY A 93 -19.72 -3.87 2.86
CA GLY A 93 -20.94 -4.66 2.99
C GLY A 93 -21.17 -5.71 1.90
N GLY A 94 -20.31 -5.76 0.87
CA GLY A 94 -20.33 -6.72 -0.22
C GLY A 94 -19.28 -7.81 -0.10
N SER A 95 -19.27 -8.70 -1.08
CA SER A 95 -18.29 -9.80 -1.20
C SER A 95 -17.01 -9.38 -1.93
N GLU A 96 -17.04 -8.27 -2.67
CA GLU A 96 -15.85 -7.74 -3.35
C GLU A 96 -15.03 -6.85 -2.42
N ALA A 97 -13.74 -7.08 -2.38
CA ALA A 97 -12.79 -6.33 -1.57
C ALA A 97 -11.80 -5.57 -2.45
N LEU A 98 -11.42 -4.37 -2.00
CA LEU A 98 -10.16 -3.73 -2.39
C LEU A 98 -9.07 -4.17 -1.41
N HIS A 99 -7.82 -4.11 -1.82
CA HIS A 99 -6.68 -4.48 -1.00
C HIS A 99 -5.79 -3.28 -0.71
N ALA A 100 -5.38 -3.10 0.53
CA ALA A 100 -4.46 -2.03 0.90
C ALA A 100 -3.06 -2.32 0.34
N LEU A 101 -2.49 -1.43 -0.47
CA LEU A 101 -1.10 -1.52 -0.90
C LEU A 101 -0.25 -0.57 -0.06
N ILE A 102 0.55 -1.15 0.82
CA ILE A 102 1.53 -0.43 1.62
C ILE A 102 2.90 -0.87 1.16
N TYR A 103 3.56 0.01 0.42
CA TYR A 103 4.90 -0.30 -0.10
C TYR A 103 5.87 -0.58 1.04
N CYS A 104 6.76 -1.54 0.82
CA CYS A 104 7.79 -2.01 1.73
C CYS A 104 7.31 -2.89 2.89
N ASP A 105 6.02 -3.08 3.12
CA ASP A 105 5.48 -3.99 4.14
C ASP A 105 5.39 -5.42 3.57
N ALA A 106 6.52 -6.08 3.47
CA ALA A 106 6.61 -7.43 2.91
C ALA A 106 5.95 -8.48 3.81
N ASN A 107 6.07 -8.32 5.13
CA ASN A 107 5.60 -9.28 6.12
C ASN A 107 4.13 -9.07 6.54
N ARG A 108 3.49 -8.03 6.03
CA ARG A 108 2.10 -7.66 6.33
C ARG A 108 1.84 -7.38 7.81
N ASP A 109 2.79 -6.75 8.52
CA ASP A 109 2.59 -6.36 9.92
C ASP A 109 2.20 -4.87 10.10
N GLY A 110 2.09 -4.12 8.99
CA GLY A 110 1.76 -2.71 8.96
C GLY A 110 2.91 -1.80 9.37
N LYS A 111 4.13 -2.33 9.42
CA LYS A 111 5.35 -1.59 9.73
C LYS A 111 6.40 -1.87 8.67
N ILE A 112 7.33 -0.94 8.51
CA ILE A 112 8.43 -1.11 7.58
C ILE A 112 9.74 -1.17 8.36
N GLY A 113 10.54 -2.21 8.12
CA GLY A 113 11.76 -2.40 8.85
C GLY A 113 12.68 -3.49 8.29
N MET A 114 13.64 -3.87 9.12
CA MET A 114 14.63 -4.89 8.75
C MET A 114 14.02 -6.27 8.45
N ALA A 115 12.87 -6.59 9.08
CA ALA A 115 12.18 -7.86 8.85
C ALA A 115 11.73 -7.99 7.39
N ASP A 116 11.24 -6.89 6.80
CA ASP A 116 10.78 -6.85 5.41
C ASP A 116 11.95 -7.08 4.45
N ILE A 117 13.10 -6.44 4.71
CA ILE A 117 14.32 -6.65 3.90
C ILE A 117 14.72 -8.13 3.92
N ILE A 118 14.78 -8.72 5.11
CA ILE A 118 15.21 -10.13 5.28
C ILE A 118 14.26 -11.06 4.54
N LEU A 119 12.95 -10.85 4.66
CA LEU A 119 11.95 -11.70 4.00
C LEU A 119 11.98 -11.51 2.48
N THR A 120 12.12 -10.29 2.00
CA THR A 120 12.26 -9.98 0.56
C THR A 120 13.50 -10.65 -0.04
N ILE A 121 14.65 -10.60 0.64
CA ILE A 121 15.87 -11.28 0.20
C ILE A 121 15.66 -12.79 0.16
N ARG A 122 15.05 -13.38 1.19
CA ARG A 122 14.79 -14.82 1.22
C ARG A 122 13.89 -15.25 0.08
N TYR A 123 12.81 -14.51 -0.17
CA TYR A 123 11.89 -14.74 -1.28
C TYR A 123 12.58 -14.63 -2.65
N ALA A 124 13.44 -13.62 -2.85
CA ALA A 124 14.19 -13.44 -4.09
C ALA A 124 15.17 -14.61 -4.38
N ILE A 125 15.71 -15.25 -3.32
CA ILE A 125 16.58 -16.43 -3.46
C ILE A 125 15.76 -17.70 -3.77
N ASP A 126 14.66 -17.88 -3.07
CA ASP A 126 13.73 -18.99 -3.24
C ASP A 126 12.30 -18.54 -2.89
N THR A 127 11.45 -18.46 -3.90
CA THR A 127 10.06 -17.99 -3.76
C THR A 127 9.21 -18.82 -2.81
N ASN A 128 9.64 -20.03 -2.47
CA ASN A 128 8.96 -20.88 -1.49
C ASN A 128 9.50 -20.71 -0.06
N SER A 129 10.56 -19.92 0.12
CA SER A 129 11.24 -19.77 1.42
C SER A 129 10.57 -18.79 2.36
N ALA A 130 9.69 -17.91 1.85
CA ALA A 130 8.97 -16.91 2.62
C ALA A 130 7.61 -16.60 1.99
N ASP A 131 6.61 -16.37 2.83
CA ASP A 131 5.34 -15.79 2.42
C ASP A 131 5.44 -14.28 2.57
N ILE A 132 5.33 -13.55 1.45
CA ILE A 132 5.42 -12.09 1.43
C ILE A 132 4.30 -11.47 0.60
N CYS A 133 3.99 -10.20 0.84
CA CYS A 133 3.23 -9.38 -0.08
C CYS A 133 4.13 -8.94 -1.23
N ALA A 134 4.22 -9.74 -2.29
CA ALA A 134 5.11 -9.47 -3.42
C ALA A 134 4.79 -8.13 -4.08
N THR A 135 3.50 -7.78 -4.23
CA THR A 135 3.06 -6.50 -4.81
C THR A 135 3.57 -5.30 -4.02
N ALA A 136 3.78 -5.44 -2.70
CA ALA A 136 4.27 -4.35 -1.86
C ALA A 136 5.78 -4.09 -2.04
N VAL A 137 6.51 -5.00 -2.66
CA VAL A 137 7.97 -4.93 -2.82
C VAL A 137 8.46 -5.07 -4.26
N ASP A 138 7.56 -5.24 -5.23
CA ASP A 138 7.87 -5.17 -6.67
C ASP A 138 7.78 -3.70 -7.13
N PHE A 139 8.87 -2.96 -6.93
CA PHE A 139 8.89 -1.52 -7.16
C PHE A 139 8.93 -1.11 -8.64
N ASN A 140 9.41 -2.00 -9.50
CA ASN A 140 9.48 -1.76 -10.94
C ASN A 140 8.34 -2.45 -11.72
N GLU A 141 7.41 -3.11 -11.00
CA GLU A 141 6.22 -3.76 -11.52
C GLU A 141 6.51 -4.77 -12.65
N ASN A 142 7.68 -5.44 -12.56
CA ASN A 142 8.09 -6.41 -13.57
C ASN A 142 7.59 -7.85 -13.28
N GLY A 143 6.89 -8.04 -12.15
CA GLY A 143 6.36 -9.32 -11.69
C GLY A 143 7.40 -10.24 -11.08
N ARG A 144 8.58 -9.73 -10.73
CA ARG A 144 9.69 -10.49 -10.13
C ARG A 144 10.31 -9.69 -9.01
N ILE A 145 10.60 -10.36 -7.91
CA ILE A 145 11.35 -9.74 -6.83
C ILE A 145 12.83 -10.07 -7.04
N ASP A 146 13.60 -9.05 -7.38
CA ASP A 146 15.02 -9.19 -7.70
C ASP A 146 15.89 -8.16 -6.94
N THR A 147 17.15 -8.05 -7.35
CA THR A 147 18.12 -7.15 -6.69
C THR A 147 17.71 -5.69 -6.77
N VAL A 148 17.00 -5.26 -7.83
CA VAL A 148 16.55 -3.86 -7.99
C VAL A 148 15.55 -3.53 -6.88
N ASP A 149 14.61 -4.43 -6.62
CA ASP A 149 13.59 -4.23 -5.58
C ASP A 149 14.21 -4.23 -4.19
N ILE A 150 15.13 -5.17 -3.92
CA ILE A 150 15.85 -5.22 -2.64
C ILE A 150 16.64 -3.92 -2.39
N VAL A 151 17.34 -3.41 -3.39
CA VAL A 151 18.10 -2.16 -3.26
C VAL A 151 17.15 -0.99 -3.03
N THR A 152 16.04 -0.92 -3.75
CA THR A 152 15.03 0.12 -3.59
C THR A 152 14.41 0.08 -2.19
N LEU A 153 14.07 -1.11 -1.67
CA LEU A 153 13.58 -1.30 -0.30
C LEU A 153 14.59 -0.80 0.75
N ILE A 154 15.86 -1.18 0.60
CA ILE A 154 16.93 -0.73 1.51
C ILE A 154 17.07 0.79 1.47
N ARG A 155 17.06 1.41 0.29
CA ARG A 155 17.19 2.86 0.14
C ARG A 155 16.01 3.60 0.75
N TYR A 156 14.80 3.05 0.61
CA TYR A 156 13.62 3.61 1.25
C TYR A 156 13.73 3.56 2.78
N ILE A 157 14.08 2.40 3.35
CA ILE A 157 14.25 2.24 4.81
C ILE A 157 15.38 3.11 5.34
N ALA A 158 16.44 3.32 4.55
CA ALA A 158 17.53 4.24 4.88
C ALA A 158 17.15 5.73 4.74
N GLY A 159 15.94 6.05 4.27
CA GLY A 159 15.48 7.41 4.06
C GLY A 159 16.06 8.10 2.82
N TRP A 160 16.62 7.34 1.89
CA TRP A 160 17.23 7.89 0.65
C TRP A 160 16.24 8.02 -0.49
N GLU A 161 15.17 7.26 -0.48
CA GLU A 161 14.10 7.33 -1.48
C GLU A 161 12.77 7.61 -0.81
N ILE A 162 11.93 8.36 -1.52
CA ILE A 162 10.58 8.70 -1.11
C ILE A 162 9.65 8.18 -2.20
N PHE A 163 8.75 7.25 -1.83
CA PHE A 163 7.66 6.88 -2.73
C PHE A 163 6.63 8.00 -2.84
N PRO A 164 5.84 8.05 -3.93
CA PRO A 164 4.78 9.04 -4.08
C PRO A 164 3.96 9.15 -2.81
N GLY A 165 3.85 10.38 -2.30
CA GLY A 165 3.17 10.66 -1.05
C GLY A 165 1.72 10.22 -1.06
N GLY A 166 1.25 9.78 0.09
CA GLY A 166 -0.13 9.41 0.37
C GLY A 166 -0.47 9.75 1.82
N ILE A 167 -1.63 9.30 2.30
CA ILE A 167 -1.97 9.42 3.71
C ILE A 167 -0.95 8.64 4.55
N GLY A 168 -0.45 9.24 5.62
CA GLY A 168 0.54 8.61 6.51
C GLY A 168 1.92 8.39 5.88
N ALA A 169 2.19 8.92 4.68
CA ALA A 169 3.55 8.94 4.16
C ALA A 169 4.47 9.61 5.19
N PRO A 170 5.65 9.05 5.49
CA PRO A 170 6.58 9.72 6.38
C PRO A 170 6.89 11.08 5.76
N GLU A 171 6.72 12.15 6.55
CA GLU A 171 7.31 13.43 6.19
C GLU A 171 8.79 13.14 5.96
N LYS A 172 9.33 13.66 4.84
CA LYS A 172 10.77 13.64 4.59
C LYS A 172 11.40 14.11 5.90
N ALA A 173 12.07 13.20 6.60
CA ALA A 173 12.78 13.59 7.79
C ALA A 173 13.69 14.74 7.36
N ALA A 174 13.45 15.92 7.92
CA ALA A 174 14.22 17.13 7.64
C ALA A 174 15.60 17.02 8.26
N ASN A 175 16.26 15.91 8.04
CA ASN A 175 17.65 15.68 8.39
C ASN A 175 18.48 15.97 7.15
N GLU A 176 18.57 17.28 6.83
CA GLU A 176 19.59 17.78 5.90
C GLU A 176 21.02 17.52 6.40
N ASP A 177 21.15 16.95 7.60
CA ASP A 177 22.41 16.57 8.25
C ASP A 177 22.41 15.10 8.69
N SER A 178 22.12 14.15 7.79
CA SER A 178 22.50 12.79 8.14
C SER A 178 24.00 12.60 7.81
N ASP A 179 24.79 12.43 8.85
CA ASP A 179 26.23 12.08 8.79
C ASP A 179 26.57 10.93 7.82
N ILE A 180 25.57 10.19 7.39
CA ILE A 180 25.66 9.06 6.45
C ILE A 180 25.94 9.56 5.02
N THR A 181 25.32 10.66 4.59
CA THR A 181 25.55 11.22 3.26
C THR A 181 27.00 11.70 3.14
N MET A 182 27.50 12.35 4.18
CA MET A 182 28.88 12.82 4.26
C MET A 182 29.89 11.65 4.28
N TYR A 183 29.50 10.51 4.91
CA TYR A 183 30.34 9.31 4.93
C TYR A 183 30.48 8.67 3.55
N PHE A 184 29.42 8.61 2.76
CA PHE A 184 29.44 8.06 1.42
C PHE A 184 30.15 8.98 0.42
N GLU A 185 29.91 10.28 0.46
CA GLU A 185 30.65 11.24 -0.39
C GLU A 185 32.16 11.20 -0.12
N THR A 186 32.54 11.02 1.15
CA THR A 186 33.95 10.89 1.53
C THR A 186 34.57 9.57 1.04
N MET A 187 33.80 8.50 0.97
CA MET A 187 34.27 7.20 0.49
C MET A 187 34.34 7.12 -1.05
N MET A 188 33.44 7.80 -1.76
CA MET A 188 33.40 7.80 -3.23
C MET A 188 34.42 8.73 -3.88
N ASN A 189 35.01 9.68 -3.12
CA ASN A 189 36.01 10.64 -3.61
C ASN A 189 37.45 10.24 -3.20
N ARG A 190 37.69 9.00 -2.83
CA ARG A 190 39.00 8.40 -2.65
C ARG A 190 39.23 7.32 -3.71
#